data_fa4b80a9c53e5900f3247b22b77348bd
#
_entry.id   fa4b80a9c53e5900f3247b22b77348bd
#
_cell.length_a   1.000
_cell.length_b   1.000
_cell.length_c   1.000
_cell.angle_alpha   90.00
_cell.angle_beta   90.00
_cell.angle_gamma   90.00
#
_symmetry.space_group_name_H-M   'P 1'
#
loop_
_entity.id
_entity.type
_entity.pdbx_description
1 polymer ?
#
loop_
_entity_poly.entity_id
_entity_poly.type
_entity_poly.pdbx_seq_one_letter_code
_entity_poly.pdbx_strand_id
1 'polypeptide(L)'
;MIKFFKILVLLLAVNQVNAQELDATIIVNSDNISGSNKQVYQTLERSLVEFVNQKKWTNRKFKTQEKIKCAFTLTILEQTSNTNFKGNIQIQSSRPVYNSTYLTPIFNFKDDDFSFNYTEFEVLQYNPNSFDSNLVSVIAFYVYTILGMDGDSFAKNGGTEYFKDAEDVLNQAQQGGFLGW
;
A
#
# COMPACT_ATOMS: atom_id res chain seq x y z
N MET A 1 45.94 -0.06 -10.80
CA MET A 1 45.17 -0.50 -9.64
C MET A 1 43.99 0.42 -9.33
N ILE A 2 44.17 1.72 -9.18
CA ILE A 2 43.08 2.67 -8.83
C ILE A 2 41.92 2.71 -9.86
N LYS A 3 42.23 2.60 -11.17
CA LYS A 3 41.20 2.57 -12.22
C LYS A 3 40.35 1.29 -12.17
N PHE A 4 40.96 0.15 -11.89
CA PHE A 4 40.25 -1.14 -11.71
C PHE A 4 39.38 -1.15 -10.47
N PHE A 5 39.82 -0.55 -9.38
CA PHE A 5 39.03 -0.41 -8.15
C PHE A 5 37.82 0.48 -8.34
N LYS A 6 37.92 1.59 -9.10
CA LYS A 6 36.77 2.45 -9.43
C LYS A 6 35.73 1.75 -10.30
N ILE A 7 36.16 0.90 -11.25
CA ILE A 7 35.25 0.12 -12.09
C ILE A 7 34.54 -0.97 -11.25
N LEU A 8 35.25 -1.61 -10.33
CA LEU A 8 34.68 -2.61 -9.43
C LEU A 8 33.63 -1.99 -8.48
N VAL A 9 33.87 -0.80 -7.93
CA VAL A 9 32.93 -0.06 -7.09
C VAL A 9 31.69 0.38 -7.90
N LEU A 10 31.86 0.80 -9.15
CA LEU A 10 30.76 1.16 -10.04
C LEU A 10 29.89 -0.06 -10.40
N LEU A 11 30.48 -1.23 -10.60
CA LEU A 11 29.77 -2.50 -10.86
C LEU A 11 28.99 -2.99 -9.63
N LEU A 12 29.46 -2.74 -8.42
CA LEU A 12 28.74 -3.09 -7.17
C LEU A 12 27.55 -2.15 -6.88
N ALA A 13 27.56 -0.92 -7.38
CA ALA A 13 26.49 0.05 -7.19
C ALA A 13 25.22 -0.22 -8.04
N VAL A 14 25.31 -1.08 -9.06
CA VAL A 14 24.21 -1.30 -10.03
C VAL A 14 23.20 -2.38 -9.58
N ASN A 15 23.43 -3.09 -8.46
CA ASN A 15 22.60 -4.25 -8.09
C ASN A 15 21.51 -3.99 -7.04
N GLN A 16 20.98 -2.75 -6.92
CA GLN A 16 19.86 -2.44 -6.01
C GLN A 16 18.57 -2.15 -6.75
N VAL A 17 18.26 -2.89 -7.82
CA VAL A 17 16.89 -2.87 -8.36
C VAL A 17 16.07 -3.86 -7.53
N ASN A 18 15.59 -3.41 -6.38
CA ASN A 18 14.52 -4.11 -5.67
C ASN A 18 13.24 -3.92 -6.48
N ALA A 19 12.85 -4.94 -7.23
CA ALA A 19 11.53 -4.97 -7.83
C ALA A 19 10.53 -5.18 -6.69
N GLN A 20 9.77 -4.12 -6.37
CA GLN A 20 8.66 -4.17 -5.43
C GLN A 20 7.51 -4.97 -6.05
N GLU A 21 6.69 -5.55 -5.19
CA GLU A 21 5.61 -6.46 -5.58
C GLU A 21 4.44 -5.73 -6.25
N LEU A 22 4.20 -4.48 -5.83
CA LEU A 22 3.06 -3.68 -6.25
C LEU A 22 3.45 -2.58 -7.23
N ASP A 23 2.52 -2.27 -8.12
CA ASP A 23 2.48 -1.08 -8.98
C ASP A 23 1.19 -0.33 -8.63
N ALA A 24 1.21 0.35 -7.48
CA ALA A 24 0.05 0.97 -6.89
C ALA A 24 -0.11 2.42 -7.35
N THR A 25 -1.28 2.76 -7.89
CA THR A 25 -1.74 4.12 -8.04
C THR A 25 -2.52 4.53 -6.80
N ILE A 26 -2.15 5.64 -6.16
CA ILE A 26 -2.85 6.13 -4.97
C ILE A 26 -3.35 7.54 -5.23
N ILE A 27 -4.60 7.79 -4.87
CA ILE A 27 -5.26 9.08 -5.04
C ILE A 27 -5.91 9.46 -3.71
N VAL A 28 -5.65 10.68 -3.24
CA VAL A 28 -6.32 11.26 -2.08
C VAL A 28 -7.23 12.38 -2.56
N ASN A 29 -8.54 12.09 -2.58
CA ASN A 29 -9.56 13.05 -2.95
C ASN A 29 -10.05 13.82 -1.71
N SER A 30 -9.90 15.13 -1.73
CA SER A 30 -10.34 16.07 -0.69
C SER A 30 -11.32 17.13 -1.21
N ASP A 31 -12.02 16.87 -2.31
CA ASP A 31 -12.91 17.86 -2.94
C ASP A 31 -14.09 18.23 -2.05
N ASN A 32 -14.49 17.33 -1.16
CA ASN A 32 -15.57 17.55 -0.20
C ASN A 32 -15.17 18.43 1.00
N ILE A 33 -13.88 18.70 1.18
CA ILE A 33 -13.39 19.50 2.30
C ILE A 33 -13.27 20.97 1.91
N SER A 34 -14.07 21.80 2.56
CA SER A 34 -13.98 23.26 2.46
C SER A 34 -12.80 23.76 3.29
N GLY A 35 -11.83 24.39 2.66
CA GLY A 35 -10.67 24.96 3.35
C GLY A 35 -9.49 25.18 2.42
N SER A 36 -8.54 26.00 2.86
CA SER A 36 -7.46 26.49 2.02
C SER A 36 -6.21 25.61 2.01
N ASN A 37 -6.00 24.74 3.00
CA ASN A 37 -4.76 23.97 3.07
C ASN A 37 -4.92 22.58 2.42
N LYS A 38 -4.80 22.53 1.09
CA LYS A 38 -4.76 21.26 0.36
C LYS A 38 -3.40 20.56 0.42
N GLN A 39 -2.38 21.19 0.99
CA GLN A 39 -1.02 20.65 1.04
C GLN A 39 -0.94 19.35 1.86
N VAL A 40 -1.66 19.28 2.97
CA VAL A 40 -1.69 18.07 3.83
C VAL A 40 -2.16 16.82 3.05
N TYR A 41 -3.13 16.98 2.15
CA TYR A 41 -3.65 15.86 1.33
C TYR A 41 -2.65 15.45 0.24
N GLN A 42 -1.93 16.40 -0.34
CA GLN A 42 -0.86 16.11 -1.32
C GLN A 42 0.33 15.42 -0.66
N THR A 43 0.70 15.83 0.57
CA THR A 43 1.76 15.16 1.32
C THR A 43 1.33 13.76 1.77
N LEU A 44 0.07 13.59 2.20
CA LEU A 44 -0.50 12.28 2.52
C LEU A 44 -0.47 11.33 1.30
N GLU A 45 -0.93 11.81 0.13
CA GLU A 45 -0.89 11.03 -1.10
C GLU A 45 0.53 10.56 -1.43
N ARG A 46 1.51 11.48 -1.38
CA ARG A 46 2.92 11.14 -1.62
C ARG A 46 3.45 10.12 -0.61
N SER A 47 3.19 10.32 0.68
CA SER A 47 3.62 9.40 1.74
C SER A 47 3.01 8.00 1.54
N LEU A 48 1.75 7.91 1.13
CA LEU A 48 1.10 6.63 0.83
C LEU A 48 1.68 5.96 -0.42
N VAL A 49 1.96 6.73 -1.49
CA VAL A 49 2.61 6.22 -2.71
C VAL A 49 3.99 5.63 -2.36
N GLU A 50 4.77 6.35 -1.57
CA GLU A 50 6.08 5.89 -1.11
C GLU A 50 5.95 4.65 -0.22
N PHE A 51 5.05 4.67 0.75
CA PHE A 51 4.82 3.57 1.68
C PHE A 51 4.45 2.28 0.97
N VAL A 52 3.48 2.32 0.04
CA VAL A 52 2.98 1.11 -0.64
C VAL A 52 3.98 0.60 -1.67
N ASN A 53 4.57 1.50 -2.48
CA ASN A 53 5.42 1.11 -3.61
C ASN A 53 6.89 0.90 -3.26
N GLN A 54 7.39 1.45 -2.14
CA GLN A 54 8.82 1.32 -1.78
C GLN A 54 9.07 0.28 -0.70
N LYS A 55 8.05 -0.07 0.10
CA LYS A 55 8.18 -1.13 1.09
C LYS A 55 8.25 -2.50 0.41
N LYS A 56 9.15 -3.34 0.89
CA LYS A 56 9.17 -4.75 0.54
C LYS A 56 8.14 -5.50 1.41
N TRP A 57 7.08 -6.00 0.80
CA TRP A 57 5.98 -6.67 1.49
C TRP A 57 6.17 -8.18 1.63
N THR A 58 6.96 -8.79 0.73
CA THR A 58 7.19 -10.24 0.71
C THR A 58 8.66 -10.57 0.55
N ASN A 59 9.02 -11.84 0.75
CA ASN A 59 10.36 -12.35 0.45
C ASN A 59 10.51 -12.81 -1.01
N ARG A 60 9.44 -12.73 -1.82
CA ARG A 60 9.48 -13.11 -3.24
C ARG A 60 10.16 -12.02 -4.06
N LYS A 61 10.70 -12.42 -5.21
CA LYS A 61 11.27 -11.51 -6.20
C LYS A 61 10.30 -11.40 -7.36
N PHE A 62 9.85 -10.20 -7.64
CA PHE A 62 8.99 -9.89 -8.77
C PHE A 62 9.81 -9.22 -9.88
N LYS A 63 9.58 -9.61 -11.11
CA LYS A 63 10.06 -8.86 -12.27
C LYS A 63 9.15 -7.64 -12.49
N THR A 64 9.62 -6.64 -13.21
CA THR A 64 8.85 -5.42 -13.47
C THR A 64 7.47 -5.69 -14.10
N GLN A 65 7.38 -6.69 -14.99
CA GLN A 65 6.13 -7.10 -15.63
C GLN A 65 5.21 -7.99 -14.77
N GLU A 66 5.74 -8.47 -13.64
CA GLU A 66 5.00 -9.33 -12.69
C GLU A 66 4.35 -8.53 -11.57
N LYS A 67 4.65 -7.23 -11.48
CA LYS A 67 4.06 -6.36 -10.46
C LYS A 67 2.54 -6.36 -10.54
N ILE A 68 1.93 -6.38 -9.36
CA ILE A 68 0.48 -6.39 -9.23
C ILE A 68 -0.03 -4.97 -9.40
N LYS A 69 -0.81 -4.73 -10.46
CA LYS A 69 -1.46 -3.43 -10.67
C LYS A 69 -2.61 -3.27 -9.71
N CYS A 70 -2.57 -2.23 -8.89
CA CYS A 70 -3.62 -1.91 -7.94
C CYS A 70 -3.82 -0.39 -7.83
N ALA A 71 -4.99 -0.01 -7.31
CA ALA A 71 -5.35 1.37 -7.06
C ALA A 71 -5.99 1.49 -5.67
N PHE A 72 -5.61 2.55 -4.96
CA PHE A 72 -6.20 2.95 -3.69
C PHE A 72 -6.73 4.37 -3.84
N THR A 73 -8.04 4.54 -3.71
CA THR A 73 -8.68 5.86 -3.76
C THR A 73 -9.22 6.18 -2.37
N LEU A 74 -8.56 7.09 -1.69
CA LEU A 74 -8.96 7.60 -0.38
C LEU A 74 -9.75 8.90 -0.57
N THR A 75 -11.03 8.88 -0.22
CA THR A 75 -11.88 10.08 -0.26
C THR A 75 -12.07 10.62 1.15
N ILE A 76 -11.58 11.82 1.41
CA ILE A 76 -11.75 12.50 2.69
C ILE A 76 -13.15 13.12 2.72
N LEU A 77 -13.94 12.71 3.71
CA LEU A 77 -15.32 13.20 3.92
C LEU A 77 -15.37 14.26 5.03
N GLU A 78 -14.53 14.13 6.04
CA GLU A 78 -14.51 15.03 7.20
C GLU A 78 -13.07 15.18 7.73
N GLN A 79 -12.72 16.40 8.09
CA GLN A 79 -11.52 16.70 8.88
C GLN A 79 -11.98 17.26 10.24
N THR A 80 -11.92 16.42 11.28
CA THR A 80 -12.40 16.78 12.63
C THR A 80 -11.38 17.58 13.42
N SER A 81 -10.11 17.50 13.07
CA SER A 81 -9.01 18.33 13.62
C SER A 81 -7.88 18.45 12.60
N ASN A 82 -6.81 19.14 12.96
CA ASN A 82 -5.64 19.28 12.08
C ASN A 82 -4.99 17.94 11.70
N THR A 83 -5.24 16.90 12.48
CA THR A 83 -4.60 15.58 12.31
C THR A 83 -5.58 14.43 12.18
N ASN A 84 -6.89 14.66 12.42
CA ASN A 84 -7.88 13.58 12.43
C ASN A 84 -8.80 13.70 11.22
N PHE A 85 -8.91 12.61 10.48
CA PHE A 85 -9.64 12.53 9.23
C PHE A 85 -10.62 11.36 9.25
N LYS A 86 -11.75 11.54 8.58
CA LYS A 86 -12.69 10.47 8.26
C LYS A 86 -12.91 10.44 6.76
N GLY A 87 -13.11 9.26 6.23
CA GLY A 87 -13.33 9.07 4.81
C GLY A 87 -13.76 7.66 4.47
N ASN A 88 -13.70 7.36 3.21
CA ASN A 88 -13.78 6.01 2.70
C ASN A 88 -12.54 5.70 1.85
N ILE A 89 -12.26 4.43 1.71
CA ILE A 89 -11.18 3.96 0.86
C ILE A 89 -11.70 2.91 -0.10
N GLN A 90 -11.45 3.10 -1.40
CA GLN A 90 -11.73 2.10 -2.42
C GLN A 90 -10.42 1.48 -2.90
N ILE A 91 -10.41 0.16 -2.92
CA ILE A 91 -9.24 -0.63 -3.30
C ILE A 91 -9.60 -1.51 -4.48
N GLN A 92 -8.73 -1.51 -5.50
CA GLN A 92 -8.87 -2.36 -6.67
C GLN A 92 -7.54 -3.01 -7.00
N SER A 93 -7.57 -4.27 -7.42
CA SER A 93 -6.43 -4.91 -8.08
C SER A 93 -6.87 -5.61 -9.35
N SER A 94 -5.97 -5.68 -10.33
CA SER A 94 -6.24 -6.27 -11.63
C SER A 94 -5.03 -7.00 -12.19
N ARG A 95 -5.30 -7.97 -13.06
CA ARG A 95 -4.29 -8.71 -13.80
C ARG A 95 -4.55 -8.70 -15.29
N PRO A 96 -3.47 -8.74 -16.10
CA PRO A 96 -3.61 -8.96 -17.52
C PRO A 96 -4.17 -10.36 -17.77
N VAL A 97 -5.15 -10.45 -18.67
CA VAL A 97 -5.68 -11.71 -19.17
C VAL A 97 -4.63 -12.34 -20.10
N TYR A 98 -4.39 -13.65 -19.94
CA TYR A 98 -3.41 -14.37 -20.74
C TYR A 98 -3.64 -14.15 -22.24
N ASN A 99 -2.57 -13.84 -22.96
CA ASN A 99 -2.56 -13.59 -24.40
C ASN A 99 -3.53 -12.47 -24.86
N SER A 100 -3.73 -11.46 -24.03
CA SER A 100 -4.59 -10.31 -24.35
C SER A 100 -3.97 -9.01 -23.82
N THR A 101 -4.55 -7.88 -24.24
CA THR A 101 -4.12 -6.53 -23.82
C THR A 101 -4.99 -5.93 -22.71
N TYR A 102 -6.07 -6.60 -22.30
CA TYR A 102 -6.96 -6.08 -21.27
C TYR A 102 -6.73 -6.71 -19.90
N LEU A 103 -7.17 -5.97 -18.89
CA LEU A 103 -7.05 -6.31 -17.48
C LEU A 103 -8.39 -6.90 -17.00
N THR A 104 -8.31 -7.88 -16.10
CA THR A 104 -9.46 -8.37 -15.35
C THR A 104 -9.31 -7.99 -13.87
N PRO A 105 -10.37 -7.49 -13.21
CA PRO A 105 -10.33 -7.22 -11.78
C PRO A 105 -10.24 -8.55 -11.01
N ILE A 106 -9.37 -8.59 -10.01
CA ILE A 106 -9.23 -9.70 -9.06
C ILE A 106 -9.86 -9.32 -7.73
N PHE A 107 -9.67 -8.06 -7.32
CA PHE A 107 -10.19 -7.53 -6.08
C PHE A 107 -10.78 -6.14 -6.32
N ASN A 108 -11.96 -5.88 -5.75
CA ASN A 108 -12.59 -4.57 -5.75
C ASN A 108 -13.44 -4.46 -4.49
N PHE A 109 -13.06 -3.57 -3.59
CA PHE A 109 -13.73 -3.36 -2.32
C PHE A 109 -13.76 -1.87 -1.98
N LYS A 110 -14.81 -1.46 -1.28
CA LYS A 110 -14.94 -0.12 -0.71
C LYS A 110 -15.24 -0.25 0.77
N ASP A 111 -14.42 0.40 1.57
CA ASP A 111 -14.59 0.56 3.01
C ASP A 111 -15.11 1.96 3.27
N ASP A 112 -16.31 2.06 3.83
CA ASP A 112 -17.01 3.33 4.03
C ASP A 112 -16.73 3.97 5.40
N ASP A 113 -16.26 3.21 6.38
CA ASP A 113 -16.02 3.65 7.75
C ASP A 113 -14.53 3.74 8.10
N PHE A 114 -13.81 4.55 7.36
CA PHE A 114 -12.38 4.72 7.54
C PHE A 114 -12.06 6.03 8.29
N SER A 115 -11.51 5.92 9.48
CA SER A 115 -11.00 7.06 10.26
C SER A 115 -9.54 6.88 10.61
N PHE A 116 -8.75 7.95 10.55
CA PHE A 116 -7.32 7.87 10.80
C PHE A 116 -6.75 9.21 11.27
N ASN A 117 -5.56 9.11 11.87
CA ASN A 117 -4.72 10.25 12.21
C ASN A 117 -3.55 10.33 11.21
N TYR A 118 -3.22 11.54 10.81
CA TYR A 118 -2.04 11.82 9.99
C TYR A 118 -1.49 13.22 10.32
N THR A 119 -0.20 13.30 10.51
CA THR A 119 0.50 14.58 10.65
C THR A 119 1.29 14.87 9.37
N GLU A 120 1.22 16.10 8.88
CA GLU A 120 1.92 16.48 7.64
C GLU A 120 3.42 16.16 7.74
N PHE A 121 3.95 15.52 6.69
CA PHE A 121 5.33 14.98 6.60
C PHE A 121 5.65 13.80 7.52
N GLU A 122 4.66 13.18 8.12
CA GLU A 122 4.84 11.95 8.87
C GLU A 122 5.36 10.82 7.96
N VAL A 123 6.37 10.10 8.43
CA VAL A 123 6.90 8.92 7.75
C VAL A 123 6.07 7.70 8.11
N LEU A 124 5.35 7.14 7.14
CA LEU A 124 4.53 5.95 7.34
C LEU A 124 5.43 4.71 7.43
N GLN A 125 5.31 3.98 8.53
CA GLN A 125 6.04 2.74 8.75
C GLN A 125 5.09 1.66 9.26
N TYR A 126 5.22 0.45 8.74
CA TYR A 126 4.48 -0.72 9.21
C TYR A 126 5.39 -1.63 10.01
N ASN A 127 4.99 -1.91 11.23
CA ASN A 127 5.62 -2.90 12.11
C ASN A 127 4.68 -4.10 12.28
N PRO A 128 5.08 -5.32 11.87
CA PRO A 128 4.24 -6.51 12.01
C PRO A 128 3.97 -6.94 13.45
N ASN A 129 4.63 -6.34 14.45
CA ASN A 129 4.53 -6.73 15.86
C ASN A 129 3.79 -5.70 16.72
N SER A 130 3.37 -4.56 16.16
CA SER A 130 2.69 -3.50 16.93
C SER A 130 1.69 -2.74 16.08
N PHE A 131 0.63 -2.26 16.73
CA PHE A 131 -0.27 -1.29 16.14
C PHE A 131 0.32 0.11 16.32
N ASP A 132 0.68 0.78 15.22
CA ASP A 132 1.23 2.12 15.26
C ASP A 132 0.20 3.18 14.80
N SER A 133 -0.57 2.89 13.74
CA SER A 133 -1.50 3.83 13.13
C SER A 133 -2.61 3.09 12.37
N ASN A 134 -3.86 3.57 12.51
CA ASN A 134 -4.97 3.00 11.76
C ASN A 134 -4.80 3.15 10.24
N LEU A 135 -4.26 4.29 9.78
CA LEU A 135 -3.93 4.52 8.37
C LEU A 135 -3.00 3.43 7.83
N VAL A 136 -1.89 3.20 8.54
CA VAL A 136 -0.89 2.19 8.15
C VAL A 136 -1.48 0.79 8.19
N SER A 137 -2.25 0.46 9.22
CA SER A 137 -2.86 -0.87 9.39
C SER A 137 -3.86 -1.18 8.29
N VAL A 138 -4.76 -0.25 7.96
CA VAL A 138 -5.76 -0.44 6.89
C VAL A 138 -5.07 -0.63 5.53
N ILE A 139 -4.07 0.19 5.21
CA ILE A 139 -3.31 0.02 3.96
C ILE A 139 -2.57 -1.32 3.93
N ALA A 140 -1.90 -1.70 5.02
CA ALA A 140 -1.19 -2.98 5.11
C ALA A 140 -2.13 -4.18 4.97
N PHE A 141 -3.29 -4.14 5.62
CA PHE A 141 -4.33 -5.16 5.51
C PHE A 141 -4.76 -5.38 4.06
N TYR A 142 -5.06 -4.30 3.33
CA TYR A 142 -5.47 -4.42 1.93
C TYR A 142 -4.32 -4.80 1.00
N VAL A 143 -3.09 -4.39 1.28
CA VAL A 143 -1.90 -4.87 0.54
C VAL A 143 -1.76 -6.38 0.69
N TYR A 144 -1.81 -6.92 1.91
CA TYR A 144 -1.74 -8.37 2.12
C TYR A 144 -2.94 -9.11 1.53
N THR A 145 -4.14 -8.52 1.57
CA THR A 145 -5.32 -9.08 0.90
C THR A 145 -5.11 -9.17 -0.62
N ILE A 146 -4.58 -8.12 -1.25
CA ILE A 146 -4.25 -8.12 -2.68
C ILE A 146 -3.21 -9.20 -3.00
N LEU A 147 -2.14 -9.30 -2.21
CA LEU A 147 -1.10 -10.33 -2.36
C LEU A 147 -1.68 -11.74 -2.22
N GLY A 148 -2.61 -11.93 -1.28
CA GLY A 148 -3.31 -13.18 -1.06
C GLY A 148 -4.17 -13.59 -2.24
N MET A 149 -5.03 -12.69 -2.71
CA MET A 149 -5.89 -12.91 -3.88
C MET A 149 -5.07 -13.19 -5.15
N ASP A 150 -3.97 -12.44 -5.32
CA ASP A 150 -3.03 -12.65 -6.39
C ASP A 150 -2.37 -14.03 -6.32
N GLY A 151 -1.88 -14.43 -5.15
CA GLY A 151 -1.26 -15.74 -4.92
C GLY A 151 -2.21 -16.89 -5.22
N ASP A 152 -3.46 -16.81 -4.78
CA ASP A 152 -4.49 -17.82 -5.04
C ASP A 152 -4.90 -17.91 -6.52
N SER A 153 -4.70 -16.84 -7.29
CA SER A 153 -4.94 -16.86 -8.73
C SER A 153 -3.94 -17.74 -9.52
N PHE A 154 -2.79 -18.06 -8.92
CA PHE A 154 -1.74 -18.87 -9.56
C PHE A 154 -1.69 -20.32 -9.06
N ALA A 155 -1.99 -20.56 -7.78
CA ALA A 155 -1.89 -21.86 -7.19
C ALA A 155 -2.91 -22.03 -6.07
N LYS A 156 -3.44 -23.24 -5.93
CA LYS A 156 -4.33 -23.58 -4.81
C LYS A 156 -3.64 -23.25 -3.48
N ASN A 157 -4.26 -22.41 -2.67
CA ASN A 157 -3.74 -21.91 -1.40
C ASN A 157 -2.42 -21.11 -1.53
N GLY A 158 -2.15 -20.54 -2.72
CA GLY A 158 -0.95 -19.74 -2.97
C GLY A 158 -0.90 -18.42 -2.20
N GLY A 159 -2.06 -17.92 -1.77
CA GLY A 159 -2.22 -16.70 -0.98
C GLY A 159 -2.29 -16.89 0.52
N THR A 160 -2.32 -18.14 1.02
CA THR A 160 -2.59 -18.46 2.45
C THR A 160 -1.66 -17.71 3.41
N GLU A 161 -0.37 -17.60 3.09
CA GLU A 161 0.61 -16.88 3.90
C GLU A 161 0.23 -15.40 4.04
N TYR A 162 -0.15 -14.76 2.94
CA TYR A 162 -0.50 -13.34 2.95
C TYR A 162 -1.84 -13.05 3.64
N PHE A 163 -2.83 -13.94 3.51
CA PHE A 163 -4.07 -13.84 4.29
C PHE A 163 -3.82 -13.97 5.79
N LYS A 164 -2.82 -14.75 6.18
CA LYS A 164 -2.39 -14.84 7.57
C LYS A 164 -1.75 -13.55 8.05
N ASP A 165 -0.90 -12.94 7.22
CA ASP A 165 -0.34 -11.61 7.51
C ASP A 165 -1.45 -10.55 7.63
N ALA A 166 -2.50 -10.62 6.78
CA ALA A 166 -3.67 -9.73 6.89
C ALA A 166 -4.46 -9.95 8.19
N GLU A 167 -4.65 -11.22 8.62
CA GLU A 167 -5.28 -11.57 9.89
C GLU A 167 -4.46 -11.05 11.08
N ASP A 168 -3.13 -11.12 11.01
CA ASP A 168 -2.26 -10.58 12.05
C ASP A 168 -2.38 -9.06 12.15
N VAL A 169 -2.47 -8.34 11.01
CA VAL A 169 -2.76 -6.90 11.01
C VAL A 169 -4.10 -6.60 11.69
N LEU A 170 -5.17 -7.34 11.34
CA LEU A 170 -6.51 -7.18 11.90
C LEU A 170 -6.48 -7.40 13.43
N ASN A 171 -5.86 -8.47 13.90
CA ASN A 171 -5.77 -8.80 15.33
C ASN A 171 -5.05 -7.71 16.14
N GLN A 172 -4.04 -7.08 15.55
CA GLN A 172 -3.34 -5.96 16.19
C GLN A 172 -4.16 -4.67 16.15
N ALA A 173 -4.80 -4.38 15.01
CA ALA A 173 -5.56 -3.14 14.82
C ALA A 173 -6.81 -3.05 15.68
N GLN A 174 -7.42 -4.18 16.05
CA GLN A 174 -8.53 -4.22 17.03
C GLN A 174 -8.17 -3.58 18.37
N GLN A 175 -6.89 -3.58 18.74
CA GLN A 175 -6.41 -2.95 19.97
C GLN A 175 -6.38 -1.42 19.88
N GLY A 176 -6.41 -0.85 18.69
CA GLY A 176 -6.35 0.59 18.42
C GLY A 176 -7.66 1.33 18.72
N GLY A 177 -8.76 0.63 18.92
CA GLY A 177 -10.07 1.23 19.26
C GLY A 177 -10.75 1.98 18.11
N PHE A 178 -10.26 1.82 16.88
CA PHE A 178 -10.92 2.33 15.68
C PHE A 178 -12.07 1.40 15.26
N LEU A 179 -13.12 1.98 14.67
CA LEU A 179 -14.24 1.22 14.12
C LEU A 179 -13.85 0.56 12.80
N GLY A 180 -14.51 -0.55 12.50
CA GLY A 180 -14.33 -1.24 11.19
C GLY A 180 -13.42 -2.47 11.22
N TRP A 181 -12.81 -2.77 12.36
CA TRP A 181 -11.96 -3.97 12.52
C TRP A 181 -12.74 -5.18 13.04
#